data_044db7e29873cba0eed55fc7ea11c730
#
_entry.id   044db7e29873cba0eed55fc7ea11c730
#
_cell.length_a   1.000
_cell.length_b   1.000
_cell.length_c   1.000
_cell.angle_alpha   90.00
_cell.angle_beta   90.00
_cell.angle_gamma   90.00
#
_symmetry.space_group_name_H-M   'P 1'
#
loop_
_entity.id
_entity.type
_entity.pdbx_description
1 polymer ?
#
loop_
_entity_poly.entity_id
_entity_poly.type
_entity_poly.pdbx_seq_one_letter_code
_entity_poly.pdbx_strand_id
1 'polypeptide(L)'
;VRRSCSSNRVDPKDYSGFLKDYSRLQEAKSPSGDPVMRWIDPKVNINQYSQVFVEPSQFYPKPQPTTVISQQTLQEITRYFNEALRREIGSVMPLAKGPGPGVIVVRPAITAVSTSNEGLKPYEVIPIALISAGVNTAMGGRDQDVDVGVEAAFLDGSSQKVLAQVLFRTYFAHMLCVMFPTP
;
A
#
# COMPACT_ATOMS: atom_id res chain seq x y z
N VAL A 1 6.54 -19.40 -17.56
CA VAL A 1 5.30 -19.60 -16.75
C VAL A 1 4.91 -18.22 -16.22
N ARG A 2 3.86 -17.61 -16.77
CA ARG A 2 3.31 -16.34 -16.25
C ARG A 2 2.65 -16.67 -14.91
N ARG A 3 3.26 -16.25 -13.81
CA ARG A 3 2.59 -16.24 -12.51
C ARG A 3 1.50 -15.17 -12.58
N SER A 4 0.25 -15.60 -12.53
CA SER A 4 -0.89 -14.71 -12.41
C SER A 4 -0.83 -14.07 -11.04
N CYS A 5 -0.58 -12.75 -10.99
CA CYS A 5 -0.77 -11.99 -9.76
C CYS A 5 -2.28 -11.97 -9.50
N SER A 6 -2.74 -12.68 -8.48
CA SER A 6 -4.14 -12.62 -8.06
C SER A 6 -4.27 -11.56 -6.98
N SER A 7 -4.90 -10.44 -7.30
CA SER A 7 -5.32 -9.47 -6.31
C SER A 7 -6.80 -9.65 -6.00
N ASN A 8 -7.18 -9.52 -4.74
CA ASN A 8 -8.56 -9.64 -4.31
C ASN A 8 -9.34 -8.37 -4.66
N ARG A 9 -10.58 -8.56 -5.14
CA ARG A 9 -11.49 -7.44 -5.37
C ARG A 9 -11.74 -6.71 -4.04
N VAL A 10 -11.64 -5.39 -4.05
CA VAL A 10 -11.93 -4.55 -2.87
C VAL A 10 -13.45 -4.37 -2.75
N ASP A 11 -13.97 -4.70 -1.59
CA ASP A 11 -15.38 -4.51 -1.22
C ASP A 11 -15.50 -3.23 -0.37
N PRO A 12 -16.61 -2.44 -0.46
CA PRO A 12 -16.82 -1.29 0.41
C PRO A 12 -16.68 -1.55 1.92
N LYS A 13 -16.97 -2.79 2.36
CA LYS A 13 -16.75 -3.21 3.76
C LYS A 13 -15.27 -3.22 4.17
N ASP A 14 -14.35 -3.24 3.20
CA ASP A 14 -12.91 -3.27 3.41
C ASP A 14 -12.30 -1.86 3.51
N TYR A 15 -13.10 -0.80 3.38
CA TYR A 15 -12.63 0.58 3.51
C TYR A 15 -12.18 0.87 4.93
N SER A 16 -10.95 1.32 5.09
CA SER A 16 -10.38 1.56 6.42
C SER A 16 -10.85 2.87 7.07
N GLY A 17 -11.26 3.85 6.27
CA GLY A 17 -11.50 5.23 6.68
C GLY A 17 -10.27 6.14 6.58
N PHE A 18 -9.14 5.64 6.09
CA PHE A 18 -7.94 6.44 5.87
C PHE A 18 -8.12 7.48 4.76
N LEU A 19 -8.67 7.06 3.63
CA LEU A 19 -9.14 7.99 2.60
C LEU A 19 -10.48 8.56 3.06
N LYS A 20 -10.55 9.84 3.34
CA LYS A 20 -11.76 10.50 3.89
C LYS A 20 -12.98 10.39 3.00
N ASP A 21 -12.79 10.19 1.71
CA ASP A 21 -13.85 10.10 0.71
C ASP A 21 -13.54 8.98 -0.29
N TYR A 22 -14.33 7.93 -0.26
CA TYR A 22 -14.26 6.77 -1.16
C TYR A 22 -15.26 6.84 -2.31
N SER A 23 -16.22 7.80 -2.27
CA SER A 23 -17.32 7.87 -3.22
C SER A 23 -16.86 8.09 -4.68
N ARG A 24 -15.68 8.65 -4.84
CA ARG A 24 -15.06 8.93 -6.15
C ARG A 24 -14.25 7.79 -6.72
N LEU A 25 -13.92 6.78 -5.91
CA LEU A 25 -13.12 5.64 -6.35
C LEU A 25 -13.89 4.81 -7.38
N GLN A 26 -13.20 4.42 -8.43
CA GLN A 26 -13.72 3.58 -9.50
C GLN A 26 -12.81 2.38 -9.71
N GLU A 27 -13.39 1.26 -10.12
CA GLU A 27 -12.62 0.09 -10.51
C GLU A 27 -11.70 0.44 -11.69
N ALA A 28 -10.45 0.07 -11.57
CA ALA A 28 -9.42 0.24 -12.57
C ALA A 28 -8.46 -0.95 -12.55
N LYS A 29 -7.57 -0.99 -13.51
CA LYS A 29 -6.47 -1.96 -13.50
C LYS A 29 -5.17 -1.23 -13.20
N SER A 30 -4.31 -1.87 -12.40
CA SER A 30 -2.92 -1.46 -12.25
C SER A 30 -2.15 -1.69 -13.56
N PRO A 31 -0.95 -1.15 -13.71
CA PRO A 31 -0.10 -1.47 -14.85
C PRO A 31 0.20 -2.96 -15.00
N SER A 32 0.22 -3.74 -13.92
CA SER A 32 0.35 -5.21 -13.93
C SER A 32 -0.95 -5.95 -14.31
N GLY A 33 -2.07 -5.23 -14.44
CA GLY A 33 -3.37 -5.79 -14.81
C GLY A 33 -4.27 -6.17 -13.62
N ASP A 34 -3.81 -5.95 -12.40
CA ASP A 34 -4.54 -6.27 -11.17
C ASP A 34 -5.66 -5.28 -10.89
N PRO A 35 -6.81 -5.71 -10.33
CA PRO A 35 -7.90 -4.83 -9.97
C PRO A 35 -7.47 -3.88 -8.83
N VAL A 36 -7.75 -2.60 -9.02
CA VAL A 36 -7.53 -1.54 -8.03
C VAL A 36 -8.73 -0.61 -8.03
N MET A 37 -8.98 0.06 -6.90
CA MET A 37 -9.90 1.19 -6.83
C MET A 37 -9.08 2.47 -6.96
N ARG A 38 -9.42 3.33 -7.92
CA ARG A 38 -8.66 4.55 -8.19
C ARG A 38 -9.56 5.73 -8.54
N TRP A 39 -9.14 6.90 -8.12
CA TRP A 39 -9.65 8.17 -8.59
C TRP A 39 -8.49 9.11 -8.90
N ILE A 40 -8.60 9.86 -9.97
CA ILE A 40 -7.66 10.92 -10.37
C ILE A 40 -8.49 12.17 -10.64
N ASP A 41 -8.09 13.31 -10.07
CA ASP A 41 -8.74 14.59 -10.36
C ASP A 41 -8.67 14.87 -11.88
N PRO A 42 -9.80 14.96 -12.60
CA PRO A 42 -9.79 15.19 -14.04
C PRO A 42 -9.19 16.53 -14.45
N LYS A 43 -9.00 17.43 -13.49
CA LYS A 43 -8.39 18.75 -13.72
C LYS A 43 -6.89 18.77 -13.41
N VAL A 44 -6.31 17.65 -12.96
CA VAL A 44 -4.87 17.61 -12.66
C VAL A 44 -4.05 17.76 -13.93
N ASN A 45 -3.10 18.69 -13.93
CA ASN A 45 -2.07 18.78 -14.97
C ASN A 45 -0.79 18.15 -14.41
N ILE A 46 -0.54 16.90 -14.79
CA ILE A 46 0.63 16.15 -14.29
C ILE A 46 1.97 16.78 -14.70
N ASN A 47 2.00 17.51 -15.80
CA ASN A 47 3.23 18.12 -16.31
C ASN A 47 3.78 19.25 -15.44
N GLN A 48 3.00 19.75 -14.49
CA GLN A 48 3.49 20.74 -13.52
C GLN A 48 4.23 20.12 -12.34
N TYR A 49 4.29 18.78 -12.26
CA TYR A 49 4.99 18.05 -11.21
C TYR A 49 6.23 17.38 -11.78
N SER A 50 7.36 17.57 -11.11
CA SER A 50 8.67 17.02 -11.50
C SER A 50 9.31 16.14 -10.45
N GLN A 51 8.75 16.11 -9.24
CA GLN A 51 9.28 15.36 -8.11
C GLN A 51 8.16 14.76 -7.27
N VAL A 52 8.50 13.72 -6.52
CA VAL A 52 7.59 13.07 -5.56
C VAL A 52 8.22 13.07 -4.18
N PHE A 53 7.47 13.48 -3.18
CA PHE A 53 7.80 13.28 -1.77
C PHE A 53 6.92 12.16 -1.20
N VAL A 54 7.56 11.12 -0.68
CA VAL A 54 6.86 9.98 -0.06
C VAL A 54 6.89 10.17 1.45
N GLU A 55 5.72 10.43 2.04
CA GLU A 55 5.56 10.46 3.50
C GLU A 55 5.79 9.06 4.09
N PRO A 56 6.26 8.97 5.34
CA PRO A 56 6.32 7.68 6.03
C PRO A 56 4.96 7.01 6.07
N SER A 57 4.90 5.74 5.69
CA SER A 57 3.67 4.96 5.79
C SER A 57 3.26 4.74 7.24
N GLN A 58 1.99 4.55 7.46
CA GLN A 58 1.42 4.24 8.77
C GLN A 58 0.45 3.07 8.65
N PHE A 59 0.27 2.36 9.76
CA PHE A 59 -0.88 1.45 9.86
C PHE A 59 -2.15 2.24 10.15
N TYR A 60 -3.25 1.88 9.48
CA TYR A 60 -4.53 2.49 9.73
C TYR A 60 -5.67 1.44 9.67
N PRO A 61 -6.52 1.31 10.69
CA PRO A 61 -6.40 1.96 12.00
C PRO A 61 -5.09 1.61 12.71
N LYS A 62 -4.68 2.46 13.66
CA LYS A 62 -3.43 2.26 14.41
C LYS A 62 -3.50 0.95 15.17
N PRO A 63 -2.59 0.00 14.92
CA PRO A 63 -2.62 -1.29 15.60
C PRO A 63 -2.27 -1.13 17.08
N GLN A 64 -2.89 -1.97 17.91
CA GLN A 64 -2.47 -2.12 19.30
C GLN A 64 -1.37 -3.19 19.35
N PRO A 65 -0.22 -2.92 19.97
CA PRO A 65 0.77 -3.95 20.23
C PRO A 65 0.15 -5.09 21.05
N THR A 66 0.44 -6.32 20.68
CA THR A 66 -0.01 -7.51 21.39
C THR A 66 1.20 -8.30 21.90
N THR A 67 0.97 -9.32 22.71
CA THR A 67 2.03 -10.24 23.13
C THR A 67 2.68 -10.98 21.96
N VAL A 68 1.99 -11.05 20.83
CA VAL A 68 2.45 -11.74 19.60
C VAL A 68 3.15 -10.78 18.65
N ILE A 69 2.78 -9.49 18.65
CA ILE A 69 3.33 -8.48 17.73
C ILE A 69 3.90 -7.32 18.53
N SER A 70 5.22 -7.24 18.50
CA SER A 70 5.94 -6.18 19.18
C SER A 70 5.84 -4.86 18.40
N GLN A 71 5.98 -3.75 19.10
CA GLN A 71 6.15 -2.42 18.51
C GLN A 71 7.32 -2.40 17.51
N GLN A 72 8.39 -3.12 17.81
CA GLN A 72 9.56 -3.22 16.94
C GLN A 72 9.20 -3.88 15.60
N THR A 73 8.44 -4.97 15.63
CA THR A 73 7.99 -5.67 14.41
C THR A 73 7.17 -4.74 13.52
N LEU A 74 6.24 -3.96 14.10
CA LEU A 74 5.46 -2.99 13.35
C LEU A 74 6.34 -1.90 12.69
N GLN A 75 7.39 -1.46 13.38
CA GLN A 75 8.36 -0.51 12.82
C GLN A 75 9.16 -1.10 11.66
N GLU A 76 9.59 -2.35 11.77
CA GLU A 76 10.35 -3.03 10.71
C GLU A 76 9.52 -3.17 9.42
N ILE A 77 8.22 -3.40 9.53
CA ILE A 77 7.33 -3.48 8.37
C ILE A 77 7.19 -2.13 7.69
N THR A 78 6.88 -1.10 8.47
CA THR A 78 6.75 0.24 7.90
C THR A 78 8.06 0.69 7.26
N ARG A 79 9.21 0.34 7.85
CA ARG A 79 10.52 0.61 7.28
C ARG A 79 10.71 -0.09 5.93
N TYR A 80 10.48 -1.40 5.89
CA TYR A 80 10.60 -2.18 4.66
C TYR A 80 9.65 -1.67 3.56
N PHE A 81 8.40 -1.42 3.91
CA PHE A 81 7.40 -0.87 2.99
C PHE A 81 7.82 0.50 2.45
N ASN A 82 8.30 1.40 3.32
CA ASN A 82 8.77 2.71 2.93
C ASN A 82 9.98 2.67 1.99
N GLU A 83 10.95 1.80 2.28
CA GLU A 83 12.12 1.61 1.44
C GLU A 83 11.74 1.10 0.05
N ALA A 84 10.87 0.09 0.00
CA ALA A 84 10.38 -0.47 -1.25
C ALA A 84 9.58 0.57 -2.06
N LEU A 85 8.65 1.28 -1.42
CA LEU A 85 7.82 2.30 -2.06
C LEU A 85 8.68 3.44 -2.62
N ARG A 86 9.66 3.92 -1.86
CA ARG A 86 10.59 4.97 -2.31
C ARG A 86 11.45 4.52 -3.48
N ARG A 87 11.96 3.30 -3.45
CA ARG A 87 12.76 2.74 -4.53
C ARG A 87 11.96 2.70 -5.83
N GLU A 88 10.76 2.16 -5.78
CA GLU A 88 9.91 1.99 -6.96
C GLU A 88 9.41 3.35 -7.50
N ILE A 89 8.92 4.23 -6.65
CA ILE A 89 8.52 5.59 -7.07
C ILE A 89 9.72 6.37 -7.61
N GLY A 90 10.88 6.25 -6.95
CA GLY A 90 12.11 6.91 -7.37
C GLY A 90 12.65 6.44 -8.71
N SER A 91 12.27 5.25 -9.17
CA SER A 91 12.58 4.77 -10.53
C SER A 91 11.75 5.46 -11.61
N VAL A 92 10.59 6.01 -11.27
CA VAL A 92 9.66 6.66 -12.20
C VAL A 92 9.80 8.18 -12.17
N MET A 93 9.99 8.76 -10.98
CA MET A 93 10.07 10.21 -10.79
C MET A 93 11.06 10.55 -9.68
N PRO A 94 11.90 11.59 -9.83
CA PRO A 94 12.88 11.98 -8.81
C PRO A 94 12.23 12.23 -7.44
N LEU A 95 12.86 11.75 -6.37
CA LEU A 95 12.37 11.94 -5.02
C LEU A 95 12.75 13.33 -4.50
N ALA A 96 11.76 14.04 -3.95
CA ALA A 96 11.96 15.29 -3.23
C ALA A 96 12.31 15.02 -1.76
N LYS A 97 12.98 16.00 -1.12
CA LYS A 97 13.30 15.97 0.31
C LYS A 97 12.12 16.36 1.20
N GLY A 98 11.10 16.99 0.64
CA GLY A 98 9.91 17.47 1.34
C GLY A 98 8.83 17.97 0.38
N PRO A 99 7.66 18.34 0.90
CA PRO A 99 6.58 18.93 0.10
C PRO A 99 6.99 20.33 -0.39
N GLY A 100 6.40 20.77 -1.50
CA GLY A 100 6.65 22.08 -2.08
C GLY A 100 6.06 22.23 -3.48
N PRO A 101 6.31 23.35 -4.16
CA PRO A 101 5.86 23.58 -5.53
C PRO A 101 6.42 22.54 -6.49
N GLY A 102 5.59 22.02 -7.37
CA GLY A 102 5.98 21.00 -8.37
C GLY A 102 6.27 19.61 -7.79
N VAL A 103 5.90 19.38 -6.52
CA VAL A 103 6.06 18.10 -5.83
C VAL A 103 4.71 17.43 -5.63
N ILE A 104 4.59 16.15 -5.97
CA ILE A 104 3.49 15.30 -5.55
C ILE A 104 3.85 14.70 -4.18
N VAL A 105 2.98 14.86 -3.20
CA VAL A 105 3.10 14.19 -1.90
C VAL A 105 2.32 12.89 -1.95
N VAL A 106 2.98 11.77 -1.71
CA VAL A 106 2.34 10.46 -1.55
C VAL A 106 2.19 10.17 -0.06
N ARG A 107 0.97 9.99 0.38
CA ARG A 107 0.59 9.64 1.76
C ARG A 107 0.05 8.22 1.79
N PRO A 108 0.86 7.21 2.12
CA PRO A 108 0.46 5.82 2.11
C PRO A 108 0.02 5.34 3.49
N ALA A 109 -0.88 4.35 3.52
CA ALA A 109 -1.24 3.60 4.70
C ALA A 109 -1.37 2.11 4.41
N ILE A 110 -0.97 1.28 5.36
CA ILE A 110 -1.24 -0.15 5.39
C ILE A 110 -2.54 -0.33 6.17
N THR A 111 -3.60 -0.81 5.52
CA THR A 111 -4.96 -0.75 6.06
C THR A 111 -5.57 -2.10 6.43
N ALA A 112 -5.02 -3.18 5.91
CA ALA A 112 -5.41 -4.53 6.29
C ALA A 112 -4.20 -5.45 6.17
N VAL A 113 -4.16 -6.45 7.02
CA VAL A 113 -3.25 -7.59 6.91
C VAL A 113 -4.04 -8.81 7.36
N SER A 114 -4.28 -9.76 6.46
CA SER A 114 -5.01 -10.99 6.79
C SER A 114 -4.32 -12.22 6.21
N THR A 115 -4.50 -13.37 6.84
CA THR A 115 -4.12 -14.67 6.26
C THR A 115 -5.36 -15.33 5.69
N SER A 116 -5.21 -16.14 4.65
CA SER A 116 -6.28 -16.78 3.89
C SER A 116 -7.12 -17.82 4.66
N ASN A 117 -6.84 -18.07 5.92
CA ASN A 117 -7.62 -18.99 6.76
C ASN A 117 -8.48 -18.22 7.74
N GLU A 118 -9.76 -18.00 7.32
CA GLU A 118 -10.89 -17.52 8.12
C GLU A 118 -10.80 -16.08 8.66
N GLY A 119 -11.61 -15.20 8.07
CA GLY A 119 -12.34 -14.09 8.69
C GLY A 119 -11.72 -13.31 9.85
N LEU A 120 -10.43 -13.05 9.83
CA LEU A 120 -9.80 -12.24 10.89
C LEU A 120 -10.30 -10.79 10.78
N LYS A 121 -10.70 -10.24 11.92
CA LYS A 121 -11.13 -8.85 12.02
C LYS A 121 -9.96 -7.91 11.72
N PRO A 122 -10.19 -6.68 11.20
CA PRO A 122 -9.14 -5.74 10.75
C PRO A 122 -8.06 -5.39 11.77
N TYR A 123 -8.17 -5.82 13.02
CA TYR A 123 -7.24 -5.57 14.11
C TYR A 123 -6.50 -6.81 14.62
N GLU A 124 -6.78 -7.97 14.05
CA GLU A 124 -6.04 -9.20 14.37
C GLU A 124 -4.83 -9.29 13.45
N VAL A 125 -3.79 -8.55 13.80
CA VAL A 125 -2.54 -8.48 13.05
C VAL A 125 -1.78 -9.80 13.21
N ILE A 126 -1.48 -10.43 12.09
CA ILE A 126 -0.69 -11.65 11.99
C ILE A 126 0.71 -11.46 12.54
N PRO A 127 1.34 -12.49 13.09
CA PRO A 127 2.73 -12.45 13.49
C PRO A 127 3.66 -12.18 12.31
N ILE A 128 4.05 -10.95 12.16
CA ILE A 128 4.87 -10.44 11.04
C ILE A 128 6.35 -10.84 11.19
N ALA A 129 6.78 -11.38 12.34
CA ALA A 129 8.00 -12.14 12.42
C ALA A 129 8.10 -13.23 11.34
N LEU A 130 6.96 -13.71 10.85
CA LEU A 130 6.85 -14.61 9.71
C LEU A 130 7.16 -13.90 8.37
N ILE A 131 6.91 -12.62 8.23
CA ILE A 131 7.14 -11.87 6.99
C ILE A 131 8.61 -11.45 6.87
N SER A 132 9.25 -11.06 7.98
CA SER A 132 10.64 -10.59 8.01
C SER A 132 11.69 -11.70 7.86
N ALA A 133 11.32 -12.94 8.17
CA ALA A 133 12.26 -14.07 8.19
C ALA A 133 12.37 -14.83 6.84
N GLY A 134 11.68 -14.40 5.78
CA GLY A 134 11.66 -15.16 4.52
C GLY A 134 11.11 -16.57 4.75
N VAL A 135 9.99 -16.69 5.42
CA VAL A 135 9.55 -17.90 6.11
C VAL A 135 9.07 -18.98 5.18
N ASN A 136 10.02 -19.70 4.63
CA ASN A 136 9.76 -21.05 4.13
C ASN A 136 10.07 -22.16 5.15
N THR A 137 10.55 -21.83 6.35
CA THR A 137 11.17 -22.88 7.21
C THR A 137 10.48 -23.12 8.56
N ALA A 138 9.67 -22.21 9.08
CA ALA A 138 9.19 -22.34 10.46
C ALA A 138 7.79 -22.91 10.65
N MET A 139 6.98 -23.03 9.59
CA MET A 139 5.60 -23.53 9.67
C MET A 139 5.22 -24.59 8.63
N GLY A 140 6.04 -25.62 8.47
CA GLY A 140 5.59 -26.85 7.81
C GLY A 140 5.08 -26.70 6.37
N GLY A 141 5.72 -25.88 5.53
CA GLY A 141 5.58 -25.97 4.08
C GLY A 141 4.21 -25.63 3.51
N ARG A 142 3.38 -24.84 4.16
CA ARG A 142 2.18 -24.24 3.58
C ARG A 142 2.45 -22.77 3.30
N ASP A 143 2.45 -22.42 2.02
CA ASP A 143 2.43 -21.03 1.57
C ASP A 143 1.19 -20.35 2.15
N GLN A 144 1.34 -19.61 3.24
CA GLN A 144 0.28 -18.76 3.75
C GLN A 144 0.38 -17.44 2.98
N ASP A 145 -0.56 -17.24 2.08
CA ASP A 145 -0.72 -15.98 1.38
C ASP A 145 -1.18 -14.90 2.38
N VAL A 146 -0.32 -13.93 2.64
CA VAL A 146 -0.64 -12.77 3.48
C VAL A 146 -1.25 -11.70 2.59
N ASP A 147 -2.51 -11.42 2.80
CA ASP A 147 -3.25 -10.37 2.09
C ASP A 147 -3.03 -9.02 2.79
N VAL A 148 -2.60 -8.03 2.03
CA VAL A 148 -2.28 -6.68 2.51
C VAL A 148 -3.16 -5.66 1.80
N GLY A 149 -3.89 -4.87 2.58
CA GLY A 149 -4.60 -3.69 2.09
C GLY A 149 -3.70 -2.46 2.12
N VAL A 150 -3.69 -1.71 1.04
CA VAL A 150 -2.96 -0.45 0.94
C VAL A 150 -3.87 0.64 0.42
N GLU A 151 -3.87 1.76 1.11
CA GLU A 151 -4.51 2.99 0.68
C GLU A 151 -3.47 4.09 0.53
N ALA A 152 -3.58 4.90 -0.51
CA ALA A 152 -2.71 6.05 -0.67
C ALA A 152 -3.46 7.26 -1.25
N ALA A 153 -3.18 8.44 -0.71
CA ALA A 153 -3.58 9.71 -1.27
C ALA A 153 -2.37 10.40 -1.90
N PHE A 154 -2.59 10.98 -3.06
CA PHE A 154 -1.62 11.80 -3.78
C PHE A 154 -2.07 13.25 -3.66
N LEU A 155 -1.22 14.12 -3.17
CA LEU A 155 -1.54 15.49 -2.83
C LEU A 155 -0.64 16.45 -3.58
N ASP A 156 -1.16 17.63 -3.89
CA ASP A 156 -0.33 18.75 -4.31
C ASP A 156 0.57 19.20 -3.16
N GLY A 157 1.86 19.32 -3.39
CA GLY A 157 2.85 19.59 -2.35
C GLY A 157 2.74 20.99 -1.73
N SER A 158 2.08 21.93 -2.42
CA SER A 158 1.89 23.30 -1.94
C SER A 158 0.54 23.48 -1.26
N SER A 159 -0.53 23.08 -1.93
CA SER A 159 -1.91 23.31 -1.48
C SER A 159 -2.49 22.17 -0.63
N GLN A 160 -1.84 21.01 -0.63
CA GLN A 160 -2.36 19.76 -0.02
C GLN A 160 -3.69 19.29 -0.62
N LYS A 161 -4.06 19.80 -1.80
CA LYS A 161 -5.23 19.35 -2.53
C LYS A 161 -5.02 17.89 -2.96
N VAL A 162 -6.04 17.06 -2.81
CA VAL A 162 -6.02 15.67 -3.28
C VAL A 162 -6.06 15.66 -4.82
N LEU A 163 -5.05 15.08 -5.43
CA LEU A 163 -4.89 14.90 -6.88
C LEU A 163 -5.36 13.52 -7.35
N ALA A 164 -5.10 12.51 -6.52
CA ALA A 164 -5.50 11.13 -6.80
C ALA A 164 -5.62 10.33 -5.49
N GLN A 165 -6.33 9.24 -5.58
CA GLN A 165 -6.48 8.26 -4.50
C GLN A 165 -6.40 6.87 -5.10
N VAL A 166 -5.82 5.94 -4.37
CA VAL A 166 -5.76 4.53 -4.74
C VAL A 166 -6.00 3.65 -3.53
N LEU A 167 -6.69 2.57 -3.75
CA LEU A 167 -6.93 1.51 -2.79
C LEU A 167 -6.78 0.18 -3.52
N PHE A 168 -6.00 -0.72 -2.97
CA PHE A 168 -5.88 -2.08 -3.50
C PHE A 168 -5.59 -3.07 -2.39
N ARG A 169 -5.89 -4.34 -2.68
CA ARG A 169 -5.50 -5.48 -1.85
C ARG A 169 -4.63 -6.40 -2.69
N THR A 170 -3.56 -6.88 -2.10
CA THR A 170 -2.63 -7.78 -2.78
C THR A 170 -1.96 -8.69 -1.77
N TYR A 171 -1.47 -9.81 -2.23
CA TYR A 171 -0.59 -10.63 -1.42
C TYR A 171 0.74 -9.90 -1.19
N PHE A 172 1.28 -10.00 0.02
CA PHE A 172 2.52 -9.30 0.38
C PHE A 172 3.66 -9.56 -0.61
N ALA A 173 3.79 -10.82 -1.06
CA ALA A 173 4.80 -11.21 -2.06
C ALA A 173 4.59 -10.53 -3.43
N HIS A 174 3.40 -10.02 -3.73
CA HIS A 174 3.05 -9.41 -5.01
C HIS A 174 2.80 -7.90 -4.91
N MET A 175 2.88 -7.31 -3.73
CA MET A 175 2.58 -5.90 -3.50
C MET A 175 3.41 -4.98 -4.41
N LEU A 176 4.67 -5.29 -4.61
CA LEU A 176 5.54 -4.53 -5.51
C LEU A 176 5.17 -4.71 -6.99
N CYS A 177 4.71 -5.90 -7.37
CA CYS A 177 4.27 -6.20 -8.73
C CYS A 177 2.99 -5.41 -9.12
N VAL A 178 2.07 -5.21 -8.16
CA VAL A 178 0.83 -4.43 -8.38
C VAL A 178 1.12 -2.94 -8.53
N MET A 179 2.03 -2.43 -7.73
CA MET A 179 2.40 -1.01 -7.77
C MET A 179 3.29 -0.65 -8.96
N PHE A 180 4.20 -1.54 -9.33
CA PHE A 180 5.26 -1.27 -10.29
C PHE A 180 5.56 -2.54 -11.11
N PRO A 181 4.99 -2.66 -12.29
CA PRO A 181 5.32 -3.77 -13.17
C PRO A 181 6.79 -3.65 -13.59
N THR A 182 7.54 -4.71 -13.38
CA THR A 182 8.86 -4.83 -14.03
C THR A 182 8.66 -4.90 -15.54
N PRO A 183 9.48 -4.20 -16.34
CA PRO A 183 9.40 -4.19 -17.77
C PRO A 183 9.57 -5.59 -18.40
#